data_0a77f77330fc0c845950cdfb9aba6edd
#
_entry.id   0a77f77330fc0c845950cdfb9aba6edd
#
_cell.length_a   1.000
_cell.length_b   1.000
_cell.length_c   1.000
_cell.angle_alpha   90.00
_cell.angle_beta   90.00
_cell.angle_gamma   90.00
#
_symmetry.space_group_name_H-M   'P 1'
#
loop_
_entity.id
_entity.type
_entity.pdbx_description
1 polymer ?
#
loop_
_entity_poly.entity_id
_entity_poly.type
_entity_poly.pdbx_seq_one_letter_code
_entity_poly.pdbx_strand_id
1 'polypeptide(L)'
;MAFLLRRAVFLLFLHVSLLTWSAWGKLELTVNDNLEVYLGDSAEIPCHYSFTDANNEPSFVMIKWIQWFMKAAGNSSRTRIFYSDFSQQIIDSNTDYSSRINVTSDQKETRLLIQNVQLSDEREFICQVNGMEAGNVQGKTHLRVFAPPEAPVIEGVLTGISVTNTAPSKVASCEARNGFPKPNITWYRNGTPLMQSHGHVNVLILVTRESSGFYSVQSTLEYKVIKEDKDSFFSCEVSFSVPGAIRTMESHSINITVHYPTTMVELWKESPQGLVKEGDTVELRCQGDGNPPPPFIFSREQEPDVELESSGDVLILPSVSRKDSGIYQCRPLDAVGHAEVKGEIQLTVHYLDPAVVVPKDSEVMLKGEDLVATCNALSSLPTSVVWHKDGEQVGQGNTLHLQDATYETSGEYICKVTVPSLPSLHTRGFVHIIVQGGPQLVGEEEEVQLEEMAGRMVNLSCEAKGHPTPSISWNIVGSQNWQEVLSKENDHMSHSMVSVKVTSDVSALCNASNDMGTEVKAFRIKAIPRVTTTAPFSPVEGSGVIIVVIILCLLLLAFLGSVFYFLHKKGKIPCGRSGKQEISKEKTTKDDIVVEMKTNAKNEEAVLLKAVNGEKKGPNDQVTVV
;
A
#
# COMPACT_ATOMS: atom_id res chain seq x y z
N MET A 1 -20.61 -35.38 -121.75
CA MET A 1 -20.47 -36.47 -120.75
C MET A 1 -19.08 -36.51 -120.07
N ALA A 2 -17.96 -36.21 -120.72
CA ALA A 2 -16.60 -36.30 -120.15
C ALA A 2 -16.27 -35.24 -119.08
N PHE A 3 -16.94 -34.07 -119.06
CA PHE A 3 -16.70 -32.98 -118.13
C PHE A 3 -17.35 -33.18 -116.73
N LEU A 4 -18.47 -33.86 -116.68
CA LEU A 4 -19.18 -34.23 -115.48
C LEU A 4 -18.48 -35.38 -114.73
N LEU A 5 -17.87 -36.33 -115.48
CA LEU A 5 -17.11 -37.42 -114.85
C LEU A 5 -15.81 -36.96 -114.21
N ARG A 6 -15.12 -35.97 -114.78
CA ARG A 6 -13.92 -35.37 -114.18
C ARG A 6 -14.20 -34.59 -112.89
N ARG A 7 -15.35 -33.90 -112.87
CA ARG A 7 -15.74 -33.18 -111.60
C ARG A 7 -16.16 -34.15 -110.50
N ALA A 8 -16.87 -35.24 -110.88
CA ALA A 8 -17.26 -36.25 -109.89
C ALA A 8 -16.04 -36.98 -109.28
N VAL A 9 -15.04 -37.33 -110.11
CA VAL A 9 -13.81 -37.98 -109.67
C VAL A 9 -12.94 -37.03 -108.85
N PHE A 10 -12.88 -35.74 -109.23
CA PHE A 10 -12.15 -34.73 -108.39
C PHE A 10 -12.82 -34.46 -107.06
N LEU A 11 -14.16 -34.42 -107.05
CA LEU A 11 -14.91 -34.29 -105.77
C LEU A 11 -14.80 -35.54 -104.90
N LEU A 12 -14.75 -36.73 -105.51
CA LEU A 12 -14.53 -37.99 -104.80
C LEU A 12 -13.11 -38.07 -104.26
N PHE A 13 -12.07 -37.62 -105.02
CA PHE A 13 -10.71 -37.53 -104.53
C PHE A 13 -10.57 -36.47 -103.41
N LEU A 14 -11.30 -35.32 -103.51
CA LEU A 14 -11.33 -34.31 -102.47
C LEU A 14 -12.06 -34.84 -101.25
N HIS A 15 -13.15 -35.58 -101.39
CA HIS A 15 -13.85 -36.21 -100.28
C HIS A 15 -13.05 -37.34 -99.65
N VAL A 16 -12.35 -38.14 -100.41
CA VAL A 16 -11.49 -39.21 -99.90
C VAL A 16 -10.25 -38.61 -99.24
N SER A 17 -9.68 -37.50 -99.75
CA SER A 17 -8.58 -36.81 -99.09
C SER A 17 -9.01 -36.05 -97.83
N LEU A 18 -10.30 -35.64 -97.78
CA LEU A 18 -10.87 -35.04 -96.56
C LEU A 18 -11.29 -36.11 -95.54
N LEU A 19 -11.57 -37.35 -95.97
CA LEU A 19 -11.89 -38.48 -95.10
C LEU A 19 -10.63 -39.21 -94.57
N THR A 20 -9.43 -38.92 -95.09
CA THR A 20 -8.16 -39.44 -94.59
C THR A 20 -7.43 -38.48 -93.67
N TRP A 21 -8.15 -37.51 -93.12
CA TRP A 21 -7.62 -36.96 -91.89
C TRP A 21 -7.73 -38.05 -90.81
N SER A 22 -6.69 -38.89 -90.80
CA SER A 22 -6.50 -39.88 -89.78
C SER A 22 -6.63 -39.14 -88.44
N ALA A 23 -7.67 -39.52 -87.70
CA ALA A 23 -7.80 -39.14 -86.36
C ALA A 23 -6.61 -39.79 -85.62
N TRP A 24 -5.51 -39.04 -85.56
CA TRP A 24 -4.34 -39.44 -84.78
C TRP A 24 -4.75 -39.39 -83.36
N GLY A 25 -4.45 -40.40 -82.57
CA GLY A 25 -4.68 -40.36 -81.11
C GLY A 25 -4.05 -39.15 -80.48
N LYS A 26 -4.59 -38.68 -79.41
CA LYS A 26 -4.17 -37.46 -78.73
C LYS A 26 -3.35 -37.79 -77.47
N LEU A 27 -2.14 -37.32 -77.46
CA LEU A 27 -1.34 -37.31 -76.21
C LEU A 27 -1.71 -36.09 -75.37
N GLU A 28 -2.16 -36.34 -74.15
CA GLU A 28 -2.49 -35.30 -73.17
C GLU A 28 -1.53 -35.39 -71.99
N LEU A 29 -1.21 -34.26 -71.46
CA LEU A 29 -0.31 -34.14 -70.28
C LEU A 29 -0.98 -33.32 -69.18
N THR A 30 -0.93 -33.84 -67.98
CA THR A 30 -1.48 -33.18 -66.77
C THR A 30 -0.36 -32.99 -65.76
N VAL A 31 -0.21 -31.78 -65.36
CA VAL A 31 0.76 -31.34 -64.27
C VAL A 31 0.05 -30.46 -63.26
N ASN A 32 0.58 -30.35 -62.11
CA ASN A 32 0.13 -29.36 -61.15
C ASN A 32 0.68 -27.97 -61.50
N ASP A 33 -0.18 -26.97 -61.64
CA ASP A 33 0.26 -25.59 -61.94
C ASP A 33 1.24 -25.02 -60.92
N ASN A 34 1.03 -25.32 -59.63
CA ASN A 34 1.87 -24.87 -58.55
C ASN A 34 2.20 -26.03 -57.61
N LEU A 35 3.43 -26.08 -57.15
CA LEU A 35 3.89 -26.95 -56.08
C LEU A 35 4.54 -26.09 -54.98
N GLU A 36 4.09 -26.25 -53.77
CA GLU A 36 4.55 -25.49 -52.61
C GLU A 36 5.40 -26.37 -51.68
N VAL A 37 6.60 -25.91 -51.27
CA VAL A 37 7.53 -26.70 -50.47
C VAL A 37 8.33 -25.81 -49.54
N TYR A 38 8.76 -26.37 -48.42
CA TYR A 38 9.70 -25.67 -47.55
C TYR A 38 11.14 -25.71 -48.08
N LEU A 39 11.88 -24.66 -47.79
CA LEU A 39 13.31 -24.60 -48.01
C LEU A 39 14.01 -25.80 -47.32
N GLY A 40 14.91 -26.46 -48.02
CA GLY A 40 15.64 -27.62 -47.53
C GLY A 40 14.92 -28.95 -47.66
N ASP A 41 13.61 -28.96 -47.90
CA ASP A 41 12.85 -30.17 -48.13
C ASP A 41 13.07 -30.71 -49.54
N SER A 42 12.43 -31.81 -49.86
CA SER A 42 12.42 -32.39 -51.23
C SER A 42 11.11 -32.05 -51.93
N ALA A 43 11.22 -31.62 -53.17
CA ALA A 43 10.08 -31.33 -54.03
C ALA A 43 9.90 -32.44 -55.08
N GLU A 44 8.75 -33.05 -55.12
CA GLU A 44 8.38 -34.06 -56.13
C GLU A 44 7.37 -33.45 -57.10
N ILE A 45 7.80 -33.27 -58.36
CA ILE A 45 6.97 -32.69 -59.45
C ILE A 45 6.46 -33.82 -60.32
N PRO A 46 5.18 -34.23 -60.21
CA PRO A 46 4.58 -35.25 -61.07
C PRO A 46 4.22 -34.66 -62.42
N CYS A 47 4.41 -35.45 -63.47
CA CYS A 47 4.00 -35.15 -64.83
C CYS A 47 3.30 -36.38 -65.35
N HIS A 48 1.97 -36.37 -65.34
CA HIS A 48 1.14 -37.48 -65.82
C HIS A 48 0.86 -37.29 -67.31
N TYR A 49 0.94 -38.35 -68.05
CA TYR A 49 0.57 -38.34 -69.45
C TYR A 49 -0.34 -39.52 -69.80
N SER A 50 -1.29 -39.26 -70.63
CA SER A 50 -2.27 -40.23 -71.12
C SER A 50 -2.40 -40.10 -72.62
N PHE A 51 -2.64 -41.22 -73.27
CA PHE A 51 -2.90 -41.23 -74.67
C PHE A 51 -4.29 -41.79 -74.88
N THR A 52 -5.06 -41.13 -75.74
CA THR A 52 -6.35 -41.58 -76.24
C THR A 52 -6.22 -41.85 -77.70
N ASP A 53 -6.75 -43.01 -78.17
CA ASP A 53 -6.77 -43.34 -79.56
C ASP A 53 -7.81 -42.52 -80.34
N ALA A 54 -7.97 -42.83 -81.64
CA ALA A 54 -8.93 -42.18 -82.50
C ALA A 54 -10.39 -42.32 -82.03
N ASN A 55 -10.69 -43.29 -81.17
CA ASN A 55 -12.02 -43.56 -80.61
C ASN A 55 -12.25 -42.95 -79.26
N ASN A 56 -11.30 -42.16 -78.75
CA ASN A 56 -11.25 -41.61 -77.38
C ASN A 56 -11.12 -42.68 -76.24
N GLU A 57 -10.65 -43.88 -76.62
CA GLU A 57 -10.36 -44.94 -75.67
C GLU A 57 -8.93 -44.80 -75.14
N PRO A 58 -8.70 -45.01 -73.85
CA PRO A 58 -7.35 -45.04 -73.30
C PRO A 58 -6.50 -46.12 -73.97
N SER A 59 -5.39 -45.73 -74.52
CA SER A 59 -4.52 -46.64 -75.28
C SER A 59 -3.05 -46.44 -74.86
N PHE A 60 -2.18 -47.38 -75.25
CA PHE A 60 -0.76 -47.30 -74.98
C PHE A 60 -0.02 -46.54 -76.08
N VAL A 61 0.82 -45.58 -75.69
CA VAL A 61 1.74 -44.90 -76.60
C VAL A 61 3.17 -45.19 -76.24
N MET A 62 4.00 -45.44 -77.21
CA MET A 62 5.43 -45.58 -77.05
C MET A 62 6.06 -44.20 -76.92
N ILE A 63 6.59 -43.91 -75.71
CA ILE A 63 7.27 -42.60 -75.43
C ILE A 63 8.64 -42.63 -76.08
N LYS A 64 8.92 -41.70 -76.99
CA LYS A 64 10.19 -41.56 -77.68
C LYS A 64 11.27 -40.95 -76.78
N TRP A 65 10.91 -39.87 -76.10
CA TRP A 65 11.79 -39.20 -75.09
C TRP A 65 10.98 -38.37 -74.11
N ILE A 66 11.57 -38.14 -72.96
CA ILE A 66 11.11 -37.26 -71.88
C ILE A 66 12.21 -36.24 -71.58
N GLN A 67 11.83 -34.99 -71.46
CA GLN A 67 12.78 -33.92 -71.07
C GLN A 67 12.20 -33.06 -69.95
N TRP A 68 13.05 -32.71 -69.07
CA TRP A 68 12.75 -31.70 -68.03
C TRP A 68 13.60 -30.45 -68.25
N PHE A 69 12.93 -29.31 -68.22
CA PHE A 69 13.56 -28.00 -68.33
C PHE A 69 13.25 -27.16 -67.14
N MET A 70 14.18 -26.30 -66.80
CA MET A 70 13.93 -25.17 -65.88
C MET A 70 13.91 -23.87 -66.67
N LYS A 71 13.10 -22.91 -66.23
CA LYS A 71 13.10 -21.54 -66.76
C LYS A 71 13.66 -20.60 -65.75
N ALA A 72 14.69 -19.83 -66.10
CA ALA A 72 15.27 -18.84 -65.21
C ALA A 72 14.29 -17.70 -64.96
N ALA A 73 14.25 -17.19 -63.68
CA ALA A 73 13.41 -16.05 -63.32
C ALA A 73 13.76 -14.82 -64.18
N GLY A 74 12.75 -14.20 -64.80
CA GLY A 74 12.91 -13.01 -65.65
C GLY A 74 13.50 -13.26 -67.05
N ASN A 75 13.80 -14.49 -67.44
CA ASN A 75 14.32 -14.82 -68.78
C ASN A 75 13.34 -15.76 -69.54
N SER A 76 13.20 -15.54 -70.79
CA SER A 76 12.40 -16.43 -71.65
C SER A 76 13.13 -17.73 -72.05
N SER A 77 14.43 -17.81 -71.82
CA SER A 77 15.23 -19.01 -72.15
C SER A 77 14.96 -20.14 -71.15
N ARG A 78 14.81 -21.37 -71.70
CA ARG A 78 14.71 -22.57 -70.85
C ARG A 78 16.02 -23.36 -70.94
N THR A 79 16.46 -23.92 -69.82
CA THR A 79 17.62 -24.80 -69.75
C THR A 79 17.20 -26.21 -69.44
N ARG A 80 17.65 -27.19 -70.26
CA ARG A 80 17.38 -28.58 -70.00
C ARG A 80 18.17 -29.06 -68.80
N ILE A 81 17.54 -29.85 -67.93
CA ILE A 81 18.17 -30.42 -66.72
C ILE A 81 18.17 -31.97 -66.81
N PHE A 82 17.29 -32.55 -67.57
CA PHE A 82 17.18 -34.00 -67.75
C PHE A 82 16.69 -34.37 -69.14
N TYR A 83 17.22 -35.49 -69.64
CA TYR A 83 16.79 -36.13 -70.86
C TYR A 83 16.77 -37.64 -70.69
N SER A 84 15.73 -38.30 -71.16
CA SER A 84 15.65 -39.76 -71.19
C SER A 84 15.04 -40.22 -72.52
N ASP A 85 15.60 -41.24 -73.13
CA ASP A 85 15.06 -41.98 -74.28
C ASP A 85 15.17 -43.50 -74.07
N PHE A 86 14.95 -44.28 -75.06
CA PHE A 86 15.05 -45.74 -75.01
C PHE A 86 16.43 -46.28 -74.67
N SER A 87 17.47 -45.52 -74.94
CA SER A 87 18.84 -45.95 -74.85
C SER A 87 19.64 -45.37 -73.63
N GLN A 88 19.21 -44.23 -73.18
CA GLN A 88 19.98 -43.50 -72.16
C GLN A 88 19.09 -42.55 -71.28
N GLN A 89 19.57 -42.33 -70.09
CA GLN A 89 19.12 -41.27 -69.17
C GLN A 89 20.30 -40.34 -68.85
N ILE A 90 20.08 -39.04 -69.08
CA ILE A 90 21.14 -38.05 -68.91
C ILE A 90 20.67 -36.93 -67.99
N ILE A 91 21.34 -36.67 -66.88
CA ILE A 91 21.23 -35.46 -66.12
C ILE A 91 22.28 -34.49 -66.64
N ASP A 92 21.83 -33.30 -67.03
CA ASP A 92 22.73 -32.31 -67.66
C ASP A 92 23.71 -31.72 -66.57
N SER A 93 25.00 -32.01 -66.73
CA SER A 93 26.03 -31.69 -65.75
C SER A 93 26.36 -30.19 -65.59
N ASN A 94 25.89 -29.35 -66.53
CA ASN A 94 26.16 -27.91 -66.54
C ASN A 94 25.13 -27.10 -65.76
N THR A 95 24.37 -27.75 -64.87
CA THR A 95 23.35 -27.10 -64.06
C THR A 95 23.54 -27.43 -62.59
N ASP A 96 23.08 -26.54 -61.70
CA ASP A 96 23.09 -26.72 -60.24
C ASP A 96 22.23 -27.89 -59.76
N TYR A 97 21.51 -28.53 -60.73
CA TYR A 97 20.62 -29.67 -60.47
C TYR A 97 21.32 -31.02 -60.63
N SER A 98 22.52 -31.07 -61.23
CA SER A 98 23.21 -32.31 -61.58
C SER A 98 23.39 -33.30 -60.42
N SER A 99 23.54 -32.79 -59.17
CA SER A 99 23.70 -33.61 -57.96
C SER A 99 22.47 -33.63 -57.04
N ARG A 100 21.43 -32.86 -57.39
CA ARG A 100 20.25 -32.67 -56.53
C ARG A 100 18.95 -33.20 -57.11
N ILE A 101 18.92 -33.68 -58.37
CA ILE A 101 17.72 -34.21 -58.96
C ILE A 101 17.79 -35.73 -59.12
N ASN A 102 16.64 -36.36 -59.01
CA ASN A 102 16.39 -37.72 -59.43
C ASN A 102 15.11 -37.76 -60.26
N VAL A 103 15.10 -38.50 -61.37
CA VAL A 103 13.93 -38.61 -62.19
C VAL A 103 13.56 -40.08 -62.29
N THR A 104 12.32 -40.37 -61.95
CA THR A 104 11.69 -41.71 -62.17
C THR A 104 10.63 -41.59 -63.19
N SER A 105 10.55 -42.58 -64.07
CA SER A 105 9.55 -42.59 -65.13
C SER A 105 8.94 -43.97 -65.26
N ASP A 106 7.64 -44.03 -65.44
CA ASP A 106 6.89 -45.23 -65.76
C ASP A 106 6.07 -45.02 -67.03
N GLN A 107 5.11 -45.89 -67.29
CA GLN A 107 4.29 -45.84 -68.57
C GLN A 107 3.25 -44.73 -68.56
N LYS A 108 2.95 -44.08 -67.49
CA LYS A 108 1.87 -43.10 -67.34
C LYS A 108 2.34 -41.77 -66.73
N GLU A 109 3.51 -41.76 -66.07
CA GLU A 109 4.01 -40.58 -65.47
C GLU A 109 5.55 -40.49 -65.44
N THR A 110 6.04 -39.30 -65.33
CA THR A 110 7.44 -39.02 -64.93
C THR A 110 7.45 -38.08 -63.79
N ARG A 111 8.31 -38.33 -62.79
CA ARG A 111 8.43 -37.53 -61.55
C ARG A 111 9.82 -37.00 -61.47
N LEU A 112 9.91 -35.66 -61.31
CA LEU A 112 11.14 -35.00 -61.04
C LEU A 112 11.22 -34.74 -59.51
N LEU A 113 12.16 -35.41 -58.85
CA LEU A 113 12.46 -35.19 -57.44
C LEU A 113 13.65 -34.23 -57.35
N ILE A 114 13.45 -33.08 -56.67
CA ILE A 114 14.49 -32.11 -56.38
C ILE A 114 14.78 -32.23 -54.88
N GLN A 115 15.99 -32.59 -54.50
CA GLN A 115 16.45 -32.72 -53.12
C GLN A 115 17.07 -31.41 -52.61
N ASN A 116 16.91 -31.13 -51.31
CA ASN A 116 17.45 -29.95 -50.64
C ASN A 116 17.11 -28.66 -51.43
N VAL A 117 15.81 -28.38 -51.51
CA VAL A 117 15.26 -27.24 -52.26
C VAL A 117 15.86 -25.92 -51.73
N GLN A 118 16.32 -25.10 -52.69
CA GLN A 118 16.94 -23.79 -52.41
C GLN A 118 15.99 -22.67 -52.86
N LEU A 119 16.21 -21.45 -52.37
CA LEU A 119 15.44 -20.25 -52.78
C LEU A 119 15.59 -20.00 -54.31
N SER A 120 16.72 -20.39 -54.88
CA SER A 120 16.98 -20.31 -56.33
C SER A 120 16.10 -21.27 -57.15
N ASP A 121 15.47 -22.26 -56.50
CA ASP A 121 14.60 -23.22 -57.16
C ASP A 121 13.17 -22.70 -57.35
N GLU A 122 12.82 -21.51 -56.82
CA GLU A 122 11.55 -20.85 -57.12
C GLU A 122 11.49 -20.39 -58.57
N ARG A 123 11.03 -21.29 -59.42
CA ARG A 123 10.94 -21.08 -60.87
C ARG A 123 9.96 -22.06 -61.53
N GLU A 124 9.75 -21.88 -62.85
CA GLU A 124 8.97 -22.82 -63.66
C GLU A 124 9.81 -24.03 -64.07
N PHE A 125 9.30 -25.22 -63.79
CA PHE A 125 9.78 -26.50 -64.35
C PHE A 125 8.86 -26.94 -65.44
N ILE A 126 9.39 -27.42 -66.59
CA ILE A 126 8.66 -27.80 -67.76
C ILE A 126 8.94 -29.27 -68.03
N CYS A 127 7.89 -30.07 -67.95
CA CYS A 127 7.89 -31.45 -68.40
C CYS A 127 7.50 -31.48 -69.90
N GLN A 128 8.30 -32.11 -70.69
CA GLN A 128 8.02 -32.28 -72.09
C GLN A 128 8.14 -33.75 -72.47
N VAL A 129 7.10 -34.28 -73.07
CA VAL A 129 6.98 -35.69 -73.46
C VAL A 129 6.69 -35.79 -74.96
N ASN A 130 7.44 -36.65 -75.63
CA ASN A 130 7.22 -36.97 -77.06
C ASN A 130 6.75 -38.42 -77.27
N GLY A 131 5.58 -38.60 -77.78
CA GLY A 131 4.95 -39.91 -78.08
C GLY A 131 5.04 -40.31 -79.55
N MET A 132 6.22 -40.33 -80.09
CA MET A 132 6.44 -40.70 -81.53
C MET A 132 5.40 -40.04 -82.46
N GLU A 133 4.44 -40.82 -82.90
CA GLU A 133 3.38 -40.40 -83.85
C GLU A 133 2.31 -39.51 -83.16
N ALA A 134 2.16 -39.59 -81.82
CA ALA A 134 1.20 -38.80 -81.05
C ALA A 134 1.66 -37.35 -80.83
N GLY A 135 2.87 -37.00 -81.26
CA GLY A 135 3.39 -35.65 -81.22
C GLY A 135 4.11 -35.32 -79.88
N ASN A 136 4.25 -34.03 -79.64
CA ASN A 136 4.99 -33.48 -78.48
C ASN A 136 4.04 -32.63 -77.66
N VAL A 137 4.00 -32.88 -76.34
CA VAL A 137 3.23 -32.11 -75.34
C VAL A 137 4.11 -31.65 -74.23
N GLN A 138 3.73 -30.54 -73.63
CA GLN A 138 4.47 -29.98 -72.46
C GLN A 138 3.52 -29.44 -71.39
N GLY A 139 3.91 -29.58 -70.16
CA GLY A 139 3.26 -28.98 -68.97
C GLY A 139 4.22 -28.18 -68.19
N LYS A 140 3.72 -27.26 -67.40
CA LYS A 140 4.51 -26.37 -66.60
C LYS A 140 4.05 -26.40 -65.12
N THR A 141 4.99 -26.53 -64.19
CA THR A 141 4.75 -26.44 -62.76
C THR A 141 5.60 -25.31 -62.22
N HIS A 142 4.98 -24.41 -61.50
CA HIS A 142 5.69 -23.37 -60.78
C HIS A 142 6.01 -23.87 -59.38
N LEU A 143 7.30 -24.06 -59.06
CA LEU A 143 7.75 -24.41 -57.72
C LEU A 143 7.84 -23.14 -56.89
N ARG A 144 7.11 -23.12 -55.79
CA ARG A 144 7.10 -22.03 -54.79
C ARG A 144 7.82 -22.51 -53.53
N VAL A 145 8.79 -21.73 -53.09
CA VAL A 145 9.61 -22.07 -51.94
C VAL A 145 9.21 -21.20 -50.73
N PHE A 146 9.15 -21.80 -49.57
CA PHE A 146 8.77 -21.11 -48.36
C PHE A 146 9.81 -21.30 -47.25
N ALA A 147 10.17 -20.23 -46.60
CA ALA A 147 11.01 -20.24 -45.42
C ALA A 147 10.36 -19.34 -44.33
N PRO A 148 9.91 -19.91 -43.20
CA PRO A 148 9.39 -19.12 -42.11
C PRO A 148 10.44 -18.13 -41.60
N PRO A 149 10.06 -16.88 -41.28
CA PRO A 149 10.99 -15.94 -40.68
C PRO A 149 11.38 -16.36 -39.26
N GLU A 150 12.42 -15.79 -38.72
CA GLU A 150 12.76 -15.86 -37.29
C GLU A 150 11.69 -15.19 -36.44
N ALA A 151 11.67 -15.52 -35.13
CA ALA A 151 10.74 -14.88 -34.20
C ALA A 151 10.92 -13.35 -34.22
N PRO A 152 9.80 -12.60 -34.27
CA PRO A 152 9.88 -11.14 -34.34
C PRO A 152 10.52 -10.53 -33.10
N VAL A 153 11.40 -9.56 -33.32
CA VAL A 153 12.03 -8.76 -32.26
C VAL A 153 11.39 -7.38 -32.27
N ILE A 154 10.83 -6.97 -31.13
CA ILE A 154 10.27 -5.63 -30.92
C ILE A 154 11.18 -4.84 -29.99
N GLU A 155 11.47 -3.59 -30.34
CA GLU A 155 12.25 -2.64 -29.54
C GLU A 155 11.45 -1.36 -29.36
N GLY A 156 11.06 -1.07 -28.09
CA GLY A 156 10.38 0.15 -27.72
C GLY A 156 11.34 1.31 -27.52
N VAL A 157 10.84 2.54 -27.55
CA VAL A 157 11.59 3.71 -27.15
C VAL A 157 11.74 3.76 -25.62
N LEU A 158 12.95 4.10 -25.14
CA LEU A 158 13.23 4.20 -23.71
C LEU A 158 12.87 5.57 -23.11
N THR A 159 12.73 6.58 -23.97
CA THR A 159 12.37 7.94 -23.55
C THR A 159 10.87 8.12 -23.49
N GLY A 160 10.39 8.94 -22.52
CA GLY A 160 8.96 9.27 -22.45
C GLY A 160 8.49 10.04 -23.70
N ILE A 161 7.27 9.75 -24.11
CA ILE A 161 6.60 10.41 -25.24
C ILE A 161 5.54 11.37 -24.70
N SER A 162 5.62 12.64 -25.10
CA SER A 162 4.66 13.64 -24.65
C SER A 162 3.36 13.60 -25.45
N VAL A 163 2.22 13.62 -24.76
CA VAL A 163 0.90 13.77 -25.39
C VAL A 163 0.71 15.13 -26.09
N THR A 164 1.54 16.11 -25.76
CA THR A 164 1.49 17.46 -26.38
C THR A 164 2.17 17.51 -27.74
N ASN A 165 2.83 16.43 -28.17
CA ASN A 165 3.42 16.35 -29.49
C ASN A 165 2.34 16.51 -30.57
N THR A 166 2.54 17.41 -31.49
CA THR A 166 1.56 17.70 -32.58
C THR A 166 1.55 16.60 -33.65
N ALA A 167 2.69 15.94 -33.86
CA ALA A 167 2.86 14.84 -34.80
C ALA A 167 3.01 13.49 -34.08
N PRO A 168 2.70 12.37 -34.77
CA PRO A 168 3.00 11.05 -34.27
C PRO A 168 4.48 10.88 -33.92
N SER A 169 4.78 10.25 -32.81
CA SER A 169 6.13 9.96 -32.34
C SER A 169 6.48 8.49 -32.48
N LYS A 170 7.74 8.18 -32.73
CA LYS A 170 8.18 6.79 -32.76
C LYS A 170 7.89 6.14 -31.40
N VAL A 171 7.19 5.01 -31.46
CA VAL A 171 6.84 4.17 -30.30
C VAL A 171 7.75 2.95 -30.22
N ALA A 172 7.89 2.24 -31.33
CA ALA A 172 8.68 1.03 -31.39
C ALA A 172 9.13 0.69 -32.81
N SER A 173 10.10 -0.21 -32.93
CA SER A 173 10.46 -0.91 -34.15
C SER A 173 10.30 -2.41 -33.97
N CYS A 174 9.80 -3.08 -35.00
CA CYS A 174 9.62 -4.54 -35.05
C CYS A 174 10.37 -5.09 -36.24
N GLU A 175 11.14 -6.15 -36.08
CA GLU A 175 11.94 -6.76 -37.14
C GLU A 175 11.65 -8.24 -37.25
N ALA A 176 11.44 -8.70 -38.51
CA ALA A 176 11.31 -10.10 -38.87
C ALA A 176 12.39 -10.43 -39.91
N ARG A 177 13.30 -11.35 -39.58
CA ARG A 177 14.46 -11.71 -40.38
C ARG A 177 14.28 -13.05 -41.08
N ASN A 178 15.00 -13.21 -42.20
CA ASN A 178 15.20 -14.49 -42.89
C ASN A 178 13.91 -15.16 -43.36
N GLY A 179 12.88 -14.38 -43.69
CA GLY A 179 11.62 -14.90 -44.24
C GLY A 179 11.62 -15.00 -45.79
N PHE A 180 10.96 -16.00 -46.32
CA PHE A 180 10.69 -16.10 -47.76
C PHE A 180 9.37 -16.86 -48.04
N PRO A 181 8.46 -16.33 -48.83
CA PRO A 181 8.39 -14.97 -49.38
C PRO A 181 8.43 -13.89 -48.31
N LYS A 182 8.49 -12.64 -48.75
CA LYS A 182 8.54 -11.47 -47.86
C LYS A 182 7.41 -11.54 -46.81
N PRO A 183 7.71 -11.54 -45.49
CA PRO A 183 6.72 -11.46 -44.43
C PRO A 183 6.08 -10.08 -44.37
N ASN A 184 4.90 -9.98 -43.70
CA ASN A 184 4.22 -8.74 -43.45
C ASN A 184 4.10 -8.51 -41.94
N ILE A 185 4.20 -7.24 -41.47
CA ILE A 185 4.12 -6.85 -40.06
C ILE A 185 2.87 -6.01 -39.85
N THR A 186 2.08 -6.38 -38.82
CA THR A 186 0.90 -5.66 -38.36
C THR A 186 1.13 -5.26 -36.90
N TRP A 187 0.78 -4.01 -36.54
CA TRP A 187 0.90 -3.49 -35.21
C TRP A 187 -0.40 -3.61 -34.43
N TYR A 188 -0.29 -3.87 -33.14
CA TYR A 188 -1.43 -3.98 -32.21
C TYR A 188 -1.25 -3.10 -31.00
N ARG A 189 -2.36 -2.55 -30.51
CA ARG A 189 -2.51 -1.87 -29.24
C ARG A 189 -3.57 -2.59 -28.43
N ASN A 190 -3.21 -3.15 -27.28
CA ASN A 190 -4.11 -3.95 -26.44
C ASN A 190 -4.86 -5.04 -27.23
N GLY A 191 -4.16 -5.72 -28.14
CA GLY A 191 -4.74 -6.76 -28.99
C GLY A 191 -5.63 -6.24 -30.15
N THR A 192 -5.75 -4.93 -30.33
CA THR A 192 -6.49 -4.31 -31.43
C THR A 192 -5.53 -3.86 -32.52
N PRO A 193 -5.74 -4.24 -33.81
CA PRO A 193 -4.84 -3.84 -34.87
C PRO A 193 -4.88 -2.33 -35.11
N LEU A 194 -3.68 -1.74 -35.24
CA LEU A 194 -3.50 -0.34 -35.56
C LEU A 194 -3.51 -0.13 -37.06
N MET A 195 -4.53 0.57 -37.54
CA MET A 195 -4.65 0.92 -38.97
C MET A 195 -3.98 2.27 -39.22
N GLN A 196 -3.25 2.36 -40.32
CA GLN A 196 -2.61 3.62 -40.73
C GLN A 196 -3.67 4.72 -40.89
N SER A 197 -3.46 5.84 -40.21
CA SER A 197 -4.34 7.00 -40.27
C SER A 197 -3.55 8.31 -40.22
N HIS A 198 -3.86 9.22 -41.14
CA HIS A 198 -3.12 10.47 -41.26
C HIS A 198 -3.12 11.26 -39.96
N GLY A 199 -1.92 11.64 -39.51
CA GLY A 199 -1.74 12.44 -38.29
C GLY A 199 -1.90 11.68 -36.95
N HIS A 200 -2.24 10.37 -36.99
CA HIS A 200 -2.42 9.56 -35.79
C HIS A 200 -1.54 8.31 -35.76
N VAL A 201 -1.58 7.51 -36.84
CA VAL A 201 -0.82 6.27 -36.94
C VAL A 201 -0.06 6.27 -38.25
N ASN A 202 1.24 6.20 -38.19
CA ASN A 202 2.12 6.08 -39.34
C ASN A 202 2.98 4.82 -39.16
N VAL A 203 3.04 3.98 -40.18
CA VAL A 203 3.82 2.75 -40.21
C VAL A 203 4.85 2.83 -41.31
N LEU A 204 6.11 2.93 -40.93
CA LEU A 204 7.25 2.94 -41.85
C LEU A 204 7.75 1.50 -42.03
N ILE A 205 7.91 1.06 -43.25
CA ILE A 205 8.35 -0.31 -43.54
C ILE A 205 9.63 -0.23 -44.40
N LEU A 206 10.69 -0.84 -43.89
CA LEU A 206 11.94 -1.08 -44.60
C LEU A 206 12.04 -2.55 -44.92
N VAL A 207 12.22 -2.88 -46.21
CA VAL A 207 12.40 -4.24 -46.68
C VAL A 207 13.81 -4.37 -47.22
N THR A 208 14.58 -5.27 -46.65
CA THR A 208 15.92 -5.61 -47.13
C THR A 208 15.92 -7.02 -47.73
N ARG A 209 16.46 -7.16 -48.92
CA ARG A 209 16.74 -8.49 -49.50
C ARG A 209 18.20 -8.80 -49.24
N GLU A 210 18.40 -9.84 -48.46
CA GLU A 210 19.73 -10.33 -48.11
C GLU A 210 20.46 -10.93 -49.36
N SER A 211 21.78 -10.98 -49.31
CA SER A 211 22.57 -11.67 -50.36
C SER A 211 22.23 -13.15 -50.45
N SER A 212 21.79 -13.74 -49.37
CA SER A 212 21.24 -15.10 -49.28
C SER A 212 19.91 -15.32 -50.05
N GLY A 213 19.24 -14.21 -50.42
CA GLY A 213 17.94 -14.21 -51.08
C GLY A 213 16.74 -14.08 -50.13
N PHE A 214 16.91 -14.20 -48.82
CA PHE A 214 15.86 -13.98 -47.82
C PHE A 214 15.46 -12.50 -47.72
N TYR A 215 14.30 -12.29 -47.14
CA TYR A 215 13.80 -10.96 -46.81
C TYR A 215 13.88 -10.73 -45.32
N SER A 216 14.44 -9.57 -44.93
CA SER A 216 14.33 -8.99 -43.60
C SER A 216 13.44 -7.76 -43.68
N VAL A 217 12.39 -7.75 -42.87
CA VAL A 217 11.40 -6.65 -42.83
C VAL A 217 11.49 -5.97 -41.46
N GLN A 218 11.76 -4.67 -41.47
CA GLN A 218 11.70 -3.82 -40.28
C GLN A 218 10.54 -2.86 -40.42
N SER A 219 9.67 -2.82 -39.41
CA SER A 219 8.54 -1.90 -39.33
C SER A 219 8.73 -0.97 -38.15
N THR A 220 8.56 0.32 -38.35
CA THR A 220 8.58 1.33 -37.28
C THR A 220 7.18 1.91 -37.10
N LEU A 221 6.66 1.85 -35.88
CA LEU A 221 5.40 2.47 -35.50
C LEU A 221 5.64 3.88 -35.01
N GLU A 222 5.02 4.84 -35.67
CA GLU A 222 4.85 6.21 -35.16
C GLU A 222 3.37 6.38 -34.81
N TYR A 223 3.12 6.81 -33.56
CA TYR A 223 1.78 6.87 -33.02
C TYR A 223 1.59 8.18 -32.23
N LYS A 224 0.42 8.80 -32.36
CA LYS A 224 0.04 9.98 -31.58
C LYS A 224 -0.48 9.52 -30.22
N VAL A 225 0.39 9.58 -29.22
CA VAL A 225 0.14 9.07 -27.86
C VAL A 225 -0.89 9.91 -27.13
N ILE A 226 -1.77 9.25 -26.41
CA ILE A 226 -2.76 9.86 -25.51
C ILE A 226 -2.48 9.42 -24.06
N LYS A 227 -3.08 10.11 -23.07
CA LYS A 227 -2.84 9.84 -21.64
C LYS A 227 -3.15 8.37 -21.25
N GLU A 228 -4.19 7.80 -21.85
CA GLU A 228 -4.62 6.42 -21.60
C GLU A 228 -3.62 5.37 -22.09
N ASP A 229 -2.66 5.77 -22.92
CA ASP A 229 -1.61 4.86 -23.40
C ASP A 229 -0.56 4.52 -22.33
N LYS A 230 -0.56 5.19 -21.19
CA LYS A 230 0.31 4.87 -20.05
C LYS A 230 0.15 3.41 -19.58
N ASP A 231 -1.05 2.85 -19.74
CA ASP A 231 -1.40 1.49 -19.34
C ASP A 231 -1.56 0.56 -20.55
N SER A 232 -1.20 1.02 -21.76
CA SER A 232 -1.38 0.27 -23.00
C SER A 232 -0.15 -0.57 -23.32
N PHE A 233 -0.42 -1.73 -23.93
CA PHE A 233 0.59 -2.65 -24.45
C PHE A 233 0.62 -2.59 -25.97
N PHE A 234 1.83 -2.55 -26.54
CA PHE A 234 2.07 -2.58 -27.96
C PHE A 234 2.76 -3.87 -28.32
N SER A 235 2.30 -4.54 -29.40
CA SER A 235 2.93 -5.72 -29.97
C SER A 235 2.90 -5.65 -31.49
N CYS A 236 3.71 -6.47 -32.13
CA CYS A 236 3.67 -6.66 -33.57
C CYS A 236 3.43 -8.14 -33.90
N GLU A 237 2.62 -8.39 -34.91
CA GLU A 237 2.36 -9.69 -35.45
C GLU A 237 2.96 -9.79 -36.85
N VAL A 238 3.75 -10.82 -37.07
CA VAL A 238 4.35 -11.14 -38.37
C VAL A 238 3.54 -12.23 -39.04
N SER A 239 2.94 -11.91 -40.18
CA SER A 239 2.25 -12.87 -41.04
C SER A 239 3.14 -13.30 -42.19
N PHE A 240 3.22 -14.59 -42.46
CA PHE A 240 4.05 -15.20 -43.48
C PHE A 240 3.37 -16.41 -44.09
N SER A 241 3.70 -16.65 -45.35
CA SER A 241 3.15 -17.79 -46.10
C SER A 241 3.95 -19.05 -45.80
N VAL A 242 3.24 -20.16 -45.74
CA VAL A 242 3.78 -21.53 -45.68
C VAL A 242 3.00 -22.37 -46.67
N PRO A 243 3.46 -23.56 -47.05
CA PRO A 243 2.71 -24.44 -47.98
C PRO A 243 1.26 -24.63 -47.52
N GLY A 244 0.32 -24.22 -48.39
CA GLY A 244 -1.11 -24.33 -48.15
C GLY A 244 -1.74 -23.36 -47.16
N ALA A 245 -0.98 -22.46 -46.51
CA ALA A 245 -1.53 -21.59 -45.47
C ALA A 245 -0.76 -20.27 -45.28
N ILE A 246 -1.37 -19.37 -44.52
CA ILE A 246 -0.70 -18.22 -43.92
C ILE A 246 -0.62 -18.48 -42.41
N ARG A 247 0.55 -18.28 -41.80
CA ARG A 247 0.76 -18.36 -40.38
C ARG A 247 1.18 -17.01 -39.82
N THR A 248 1.00 -16.87 -38.50
CA THR A 248 1.39 -15.66 -37.77
C THR A 248 2.28 -16.01 -36.59
N MET A 249 3.17 -15.08 -36.23
CA MET A 249 3.95 -15.09 -35.00
C MET A 249 3.87 -13.70 -34.35
N GLU A 250 3.56 -13.65 -33.06
CA GLU A 250 3.46 -12.41 -32.30
C GLU A 250 4.74 -12.17 -31.50
N SER A 251 5.15 -10.90 -31.40
CA SER A 251 6.23 -10.48 -30.51
C SER A 251 5.77 -10.49 -29.06
N HIS A 252 6.71 -10.37 -28.11
CA HIS A 252 6.35 -9.95 -26.76
C HIS A 252 5.74 -8.53 -26.78
N SER A 253 4.91 -8.25 -25.79
CA SER A 253 4.30 -6.92 -25.62
C SER A 253 5.26 -5.98 -24.89
N ILE A 254 5.23 -4.71 -25.26
CA ILE A 254 5.98 -3.63 -24.62
C ILE A 254 5.04 -2.53 -24.14
N ASN A 255 5.47 -1.81 -23.09
CA ASN A 255 4.84 -0.60 -22.61
C ASN A 255 5.66 0.60 -23.02
N ILE A 256 5.03 1.77 -23.02
CA ILE A 256 5.70 3.05 -23.28
C ILE A 256 5.54 3.98 -22.08
N THR A 257 6.52 4.83 -21.84
CA THR A 257 6.40 5.92 -20.87
C THR A 257 5.69 7.08 -21.55
N VAL A 258 4.54 7.47 -21.01
CA VAL A 258 3.74 8.60 -21.54
C VAL A 258 3.92 9.81 -20.65
N HIS A 259 4.37 10.92 -21.21
CA HIS A 259 4.47 12.21 -20.52
C HIS A 259 3.22 13.05 -20.81
N TYR A 260 2.58 13.53 -19.76
CA TYR A 260 1.39 14.37 -19.87
C TYR A 260 1.36 15.41 -18.75
N PRO A 261 0.85 16.61 -19.04
CA PRO A 261 0.75 17.69 -18.05
C PRO A 261 -0.29 17.35 -17.00
N THR A 262 -0.16 18.01 -15.85
CA THR A 262 -1.11 17.90 -14.75
C THR A 262 -2.46 18.51 -15.14
N THR A 263 -3.52 17.76 -14.91
CA THR A 263 -4.91 18.18 -15.15
C THR A 263 -5.75 18.22 -13.88
N MET A 264 -5.32 17.50 -12.84
CA MET A 264 -5.93 17.48 -11.52
C MET A 264 -4.86 17.56 -10.45
N VAL A 265 -5.16 18.30 -9.38
CA VAL A 265 -4.27 18.46 -8.24
C VAL A 265 -5.07 18.22 -6.97
N GLU A 266 -4.51 17.45 -6.07
CA GLU A 266 -5.03 17.18 -4.74
C GLU A 266 -4.09 17.76 -3.69
N LEU A 267 -4.64 18.53 -2.74
CA LEU A 267 -3.92 19.11 -1.61
C LEU A 267 -4.54 18.60 -0.32
N TRP A 268 -3.74 17.99 0.53
CA TRP A 268 -4.21 17.49 1.82
C TRP A 268 -3.23 17.80 2.95
N LYS A 269 -3.72 17.68 4.17
CA LYS A 269 -2.90 17.79 5.37
C LYS A 269 -2.36 16.40 5.75
N GLU A 270 -1.06 16.26 5.66
CA GLU A 270 -0.37 15.01 6.01
C GLU A 270 -0.20 14.88 7.53
N SER A 271 0.19 15.97 8.18
CA SER A 271 0.50 16.01 9.61
C SER A 271 0.11 17.38 10.21
N PRO A 272 -0.35 17.44 11.47
CA PRO A 272 -0.77 16.33 12.33
C PRO A 272 -2.13 15.74 11.91
N GLN A 273 -2.38 14.50 12.29
CA GLN A 273 -3.69 13.89 12.06
C GLN A 273 -4.74 14.51 13.01
N GLY A 274 -5.92 14.87 12.47
CA GLY A 274 -7.00 15.47 13.23
C GLY A 274 -6.90 17.01 13.32
N LEU A 275 -7.32 17.57 14.46
CA LEU A 275 -7.36 19.03 14.69
C LEU A 275 -5.95 19.58 14.94
N VAL A 276 -5.71 20.77 14.41
CA VAL A 276 -4.44 21.49 14.55
C VAL A 276 -4.58 22.53 15.66
N LYS A 277 -3.59 22.63 16.53
CA LYS A 277 -3.52 23.65 17.59
C LYS A 277 -2.33 24.58 17.41
N GLU A 278 -2.35 25.72 18.07
CA GLU A 278 -1.19 26.61 18.12
C GLU A 278 0.07 25.89 18.61
N GLY A 279 1.19 26.15 17.94
CA GLY A 279 2.49 25.54 18.21
C GLY A 279 2.74 24.22 17.51
N ASP A 280 1.75 23.63 16.83
CA ASP A 280 1.95 22.44 16.01
C ASP A 280 2.77 22.76 14.76
N THR A 281 3.45 21.76 14.22
CA THR A 281 4.02 21.80 12.87
C THR A 281 3.04 21.14 11.92
N VAL A 282 2.65 21.85 10.87
CA VAL A 282 1.69 21.37 9.87
C VAL A 282 2.42 21.07 8.56
N GLU A 283 2.20 19.88 8.04
CA GLU A 283 2.67 19.46 6.74
C GLU A 283 1.48 19.38 5.78
N LEU A 284 1.54 20.15 4.71
CA LEU A 284 0.60 20.10 3.60
C LEU A 284 1.31 19.46 2.41
N ARG A 285 0.67 18.46 1.82
CA ARG A 285 1.21 17.74 0.65
C ARG A 285 0.32 17.95 -0.56
N CYS A 286 0.97 18.17 -1.69
CA CYS A 286 0.33 18.39 -2.98
C CYS A 286 0.71 17.29 -3.96
N GLN A 287 -0.27 16.71 -4.64
CA GLN A 287 -0.05 15.71 -5.68
C GLN A 287 -0.84 16.06 -6.93
N GLY A 288 -0.17 15.98 -8.07
CA GLY A 288 -0.78 16.09 -9.38
C GLY A 288 -0.84 14.76 -10.10
N ASP A 289 -1.72 14.66 -11.08
CA ASP A 289 -1.86 13.49 -11.94
C ASP A 289 -0.92 13.52 -13.16
N GLY A 290 -0.02 14.50 -13.25
CA GLY A 290 0.96 14.65 -14.32
C GLY A 290 2.07 13.60 -14.28
N ASN A 291 2.66 13.32 -15.43
CA ASN A 291 3.83 12.44 -15.55
C ASN A 291 4.86 13.07 -16.51
N PRO A 292 6.11 13.32 -16.05
CA PRO A 292 6.63 13.13 -14.69
C PRO A 292 5.91 14.02 -13.67
N PRO A 293 5.97 13.68 -12.35
CA PRO A 293 5.39 14.51 -11.30
C PRO A 293 5.91 15.94 -11.38
N PRO A 294 5.02 16.95 -11.39
CA PRO A 294 5.44 18.35 -11.51
C PRO A 294 5.97 18.88 -10.18
N PRO A 295 6.81 19.89 -10.17
CA PRO A 295 7.03 20.73 -9.01
C PRO A 295 5.81 21.63 -8.77
N PHE A 296 5.57 21.98 -7.47
CA PHE A 296 4.42 22.77 -7.05
C PHE A 296 4.84 24.10 -6.44
N ILE A 297 3.99 25.09 -6.59
CA ILE A 297 4.06 26.37 -5.89
C ILE A 297 2.91 26.44 -4.91
N PHE A 298 3.22 26.78 -3.65
CA PHE A 298 2.23 26.97 -2.60
C PHE A 298 2.00 28.45 -2.33
N SER A 299 0.74 28.83 -2.10
CA SER A 299 0.34 30.19 -1.74
C SER A 299 -0.87 30.18 -0.79
N ARG A 300 -1.22 31.34 -0.24
CA ARG A 300 -2.49 31.55 0.46
C ARG A 300 -3.49 32.20 -0.48
N GLU A 301 -4.77 31.89 -0.33
CA GLU A 301 -5.82 32.50 -1.14
C GLU A 301 -5.86 34.04 -0.99
N GLN A 302 -5.57 34.54 0.23
CA GLN A 302 -5.55 35.97 0.49
C GLN A 302 -4.37 36.70 -0.16
N GLU A 303 -3.29 35.97 -0.45
CA GLU A 303 -2.05 36.50 -1.03
C GLU A 303 -1.55 35.56 -2.13
N PRO A 304 -2.29 35.44 -3.25
CA PRO A 304 -2.01 34.43 -4.29
C PRO A 304 -0.68 34.64 -5.03
N ASP A 305 -0.17 35.88 -5.01
CA ASP A 305 1.10 36.25 -5.65
C ASP A 305 2.33 36.03 -4.74
N VAL A 306 2.12 35.68 -3.48
CA VAL A 306 3.19 35.41 -2.53
C VAL A 306 3.43 33.88 -2.47
N GLU A 307 4.57 33.47 -2.99
CA GLU A 307 5.00 32.08 -2.93
C GLU A 307 5.50 31.73 -1.52
N LEU A 308 5.01 30.62 -0.99
CA LEU A 308 5.46 30.06 0.28
C LEU A 308 6.66 29.13 0.02
N GLU A 309 7.67 29.23 0.87
CA GLU A 309 8.85 28.37 0.78
C GLU A 309 8.45 26.91 1.05
N SER A 310 8.65 26.06 0.05
CA SER A 310 8.25 24.65 0.07
C SER A 310 9.37 23.74 -0.41
N SER A 311 9.31 22.48 -0.08
CA SER A 311 10.26 21.45 -0.53
C SER A 311 9.56 20.50 -1.49
N GLY A 312 9.59 20.84 -2.78
CA GLY A 312 8.98 20.03 -3.82
C GLY A 312 7.45 19.97 -3.72
N ASP A 313 6.92 18.85 -3.27
CA ASP A 313 5.49 18.58 -3.11
C ASP A 313 4.96 18.84 -1.69
N VAL A 314 5.83 19.31 -0.77
CA VAL A 314 5.50 19.48 0.65
C VAL A 314 5.72 20.92 1.09
N LEU A 315 4.71 21.49 1.73
CA LEU A 315 4.79 22.74 2.48
C LEU A 315 4.81 22.43 3.98
N ILE A 316 5.85 22.90 4.68
CA ILE A 316 5.99 22.75 6.12
C ILE A 316 5.74 24.10 6.79
N LEU A 317 4.75 24.17 7.66
CA LEU A 317 4.43 25.35 8.48
C LEU A 317 4.85 25.06 9.91
N PRO A 318 6.01 25.54 10.37
CA PRO A 318 6.50 25.29 11.71
C PRO A 318 5.78 26.18 12.74
N SER A 319 5.40 25.60 13.87
CA SER A 319 4.83 26.34 15.01
C SER A 319 3.68 27.28 14.64
N VAL A 320 2.64 26.72 14.01
CA VAL A 320 1.50 27.50 13.52
C VAL A 320 0.78 28.25 14.65
N SER A 321 0.29 29.43 14.33
CA SER A 321 -0.53 30.29 15.18
C SER A 321 -1.95 30.42 14.61
N ARG A 322 -2.88 31.00 15.39
CA ARG A 322 -4.25 31.27 14.91
C ARG A 322 -4.31 32.15 13.65
N LYS A 323 -3.26 32.94 13.36
CA LYS A 323 -3.13 33.77 12.15
C LYS A 323 -2.83 32.94 10.91
N ASP A 324 -2.35 31.72 11.08
CA ASP A 324 -2.04 30.80 9.98
C ASP A 324 -3.27 30.01 9.51
N SER A 325 -4.42 30.24 10.16
CA SER A 325 -5.71 29.76 9.65
C SER A 325 -6.06 30.45 8.34
N GLY A 326 -6.55 29.66 7.36
CA GLY A 326 -6.91 30.19 6.05
C GLY A 326 -6.95 29.10 4.99
N ILE A 327 -7.22 29.49 3.75
CA ILE A 327 -7.19 28.59 2.60
C ILE A 327 -5.78 28.64 1.99
N TYR A 328 -5.17 27.44 1.92
CA TYR A 328 -3.91 27.22 1.24
C TYR A 328 -4.16 26.60 -0.12
N GLN A 329 -3.38 26.99 -1.10
CA GLN A 329 -3.47 26.55 -2.48
C GLN A 329 -2.12 26.01 -2.94
N CYS A 330 -2.13 25.00 -3.79
CA CYS A 330 -0.96 24.59 -4.55
C CYS A 330 -1.26 24.52 -6.04
N ARG A 331 -0.31 24.96 -6.86
CA ARG A 331 -0.40 24.98 -8.32
C ARG A 331 0.79 24.24 -8.93
N PRO A 332 0.57 23.38 -9.95
CA PRO A 332 1.65 22.71 -10.64
C PRO A 332 2.31 23.66 -11.65
N LEU A 333 3.62 23.51 -11.84
CA LEU A 333 4.38 24.33 -12.81
C LEU A 333 4.25 23.83 -14.26
N ASP A 334 3.75 22.62 -14.47
CA ASP A 334 3.59 22.00 -15.79
C ASP A 334 2.20 22.20 -16.42
N ALA A 335 1.29 22.91 -15.76
CA ALA A 335 -0.05 23.16 -16.27
C ALA A 335 -0.01 23.89 -17.61
N VAL A 336 -0.63 23.29 -18.62
CA VAL A 336 -0.71 23.83 -19.98
C VAL A 336 -2.10 24.41 -20.23
N GLY A 337 -2.15 25.65 -20.69
CA GLY A 337 -3.39 26.33 -21.07
C GLY A 337 -3.90 27.30 -20.02
N HIS A 338 -5.13 27.83 -20.26
CA HIS A 338 -5.78 28.82 -19.40
C HIS A 338 -6.58 28.22 -18.24
N ALA A 339 -6.56 26.90 -18.06
CA ALA A 339 -7.23 26.25 -16.95
C ALA A 339 -6.42 26.47 -15.66
N GLU A 340 -7.05 27.07 -14.68
CA GLU A 340 -6.46 27.27 -13.35
C GLU A 340 -6.50 25.94 -12.58
N VAL A 341 -5.49 25.11 -12.82
CA VAL A 341 -5.33 23.83 -12.12
C VAL A 341 -4.70 24.10 -10.77
N LYS A 342 -5.45 23.87 -9.69
CA LYS A 342 -5.00 24.09 -8.31
C LYS A 342 -5.65 23.09 -7.35
N GLY A 343 -4.94 22.77 -6.28
CA GLY A 343 -5.49 22.10 -5.10
C GLY A 343 -5.71 23.11 -3.99
N GLU A 344 -6.75 22.95 -3.18
CA GLU A 344 -7.09 23.85 -2.08
C GLU A 344 -7.40 23.08 -0.80
N ILE A 345 -6.98 23.64 0.33
CA ILE A 345 -7.33 23.11 1.65
C ILE A 345 -7.57 24.24 2.65
N GLN A 346 -8.62 24.10 3.46
CA GLN A 346 -8.89 24.98 4.60
C GLN A 346 -8.10 24.50 5.81
N LEU A 347 -7.11 25.27 6.27
CA LEU A 347 -6.41 25.06 7.53
C LEU A 347 -7.08 25.88 8.64
N THR A 348 -7.45 25.23 9.73
CA THR A 348 -7.96 25.87 10.95
C THR A 348 -7.04 25.55 12.10
N VAL A 349 -6.46 26.58 12.72
CA VAL A 349 -5.59 26.43 13.88
C VAL A 349 -6.37 26.79 15.15
N HIS A 350 -6.52 25.82 16.04
CA HIS A 350 -7.25 25.95 17.28
C HIS A 350 -6.37 26.46 18.41
N TYR A 351 -6.99 27.23 19.31
CA TYR A 351 -6.30 27.84 20.42
C TYR A 351 -7.11 27.80 21.72
N LEU A 352 -6.40 27.92 22.83
CA LEU A 352 -6.94 28.09 24.16
C LEU A 352 -6.05 29.06 24.94
N ASP A 353 -6.58 30.23 25.29
CA ASP A 353 -5.85 31.22 26.06
C ASP A 353 -5.77 30.83 27.54
N PRO A 354 -4.84 31.40 28.34
CA PRO A 354 -4.75 31.15 29.76
C PRO A 354 -6.08 31.39 30.48
N ALA A 355 -6.40 30.53 31.45
CA ALA A 355 -7.61 30.68 32.25
C ALA A 355 -7.51 31.92 33.15
N VAL A 356 -8.56 32.70 33.17
CA VAL A 356 -8.73 33.89 34.03
C VAL A 356 -9.77 33.56 35.11
N VAL A 357 -9.35 33.62 36.37
CA VAL A 357 -10.22 33.40 37.52
C VAL A 357 -10.56 34.75 38.15
N VAL A 358 -11.82 34.93 38.54
CA VAL A 358 -12.31 36.10 39.28
C VAL A 358 -13.08 35.60 40.48
N PRO A 359 -12.72 36.06 41.71
CA PRO A 359 -11.69 37.05 42.04
C PRO A 359 -10.28 36.56 41.71
N LYS A 360 -9.36 37.53 41.53
CA LYS A 360 -8.00 37.23 41.10
C LYS A 360 -7.07 37.02 42.27
N ASP A 361 -6.19 36.04 42.18
CA ASP A 361 -5.12 35.66 43.11
C ASP A 361 -5.65 35.21 44.47
N SER A 362 -6.27 36.08 45.29
CA SER A 362 -6.82 35.73 46.58
C SER A 362 -8.07 36.54 46.93
N GLU A 363 -8.98 35.96 47.73
CA GLU A 363 -10.18 36.60 48.23
C GLU A 363 -10.37 36.27 49.71
N VAL A 364 -10.76 37.27 50.50
CA VAL A 364 -11.06 37.13 51.91
C VAL A 364 -12.56 37.25 52.14
N MET A 365 -13.15 36.28 52.80
CA MET A 365 -14.56 36.25 53.14
C MET A 365 -14.76 35.96 54.63
N LEU A 366 -15.88 36.40 55.17
CA LEU A 366 -16.25 36.12 56.56
C LEU A 366 -16.90 34.74 56.69
N LYS A 367 -16.74 34.10 57.81
CA LYS A 367 -17.44 32.86 58.12
C LYS A 367 -18.96 33.05 57.98
N GLY A 368 -19.64 32.15 57.22
CA GLY A 368 -21.07 32.23 56.92
C GLY A 368 -21.39 33.07 55.68
N GLU A 369 -20.43 33.70 55.03
CA GLU A 369 -20.67 34.41 53.76
C GLU A 369 -20.67 33.47 52.55
N ASP A 370 -21.29 33.92 51.47
CA ASP A 370 -21.32 33.26 50.18
C ASP A 370 -20.36 33.97 49.21
N LEU A 371 -19.67 33.18 48.38
CA LEU A 371 -18.82 33.69 47.31
C LEU A 371 -19.08 32.96 45.98
N VAL A 372 -19.09 33.70 44.91
CA VAL A 372 -19.13 33.15 43.55
C VAL A 372 -17.82 33.45 42.84
N ALA A 373 -17.05 32.41 42.56
CA ALA A 373 -15.87 32.49 41.73
C ALA A 373 -16.18 32.10 40.29
N THR A 374 -15.59 32.80 39.33
CA THR A 374 -15.76 32.49 37.90
C THR A 374 -14.43 32.20 37.25
N CYS A 375 -14.44 31.27 36.34
CA CYS A 375 -13.27 30.88 35.54
C CYS A 375 -13.60 30.84 34.07
N ASN A 376 -12.89 31.62 33.28
CA ASN A 376 -13.09 31.73 31.84
C ASN A 376 -11.77 31.64 31.08
N ALA A 377 -11.81 31.01 29.89
CA ALA A 377 -10.70 31.00 28.95
C ALA A 377 -11.25 31.20 27.54
N LEU A 378 -10.61 32.06 26.77
CA LEU A 378 -10.96 32.24 25.37
C LEU A 378 -10.44 31.06 24.55
N SER A 379 -11.31 30.42 23.77
CA SER A 379 -10.98 29.24 22.96
C SER A 379 -11.74 29.26 21.64
N SER A 380 -11.14 28.67 20.62
CA SER A 380 -11.79 28.43 19.32
C SER A 380 -12.72 27.19 19.32
N LEU A 381 -12.67 26.38 20.35
CA LEU A 381 -13.46 25.16 20.50
C LEU A 381 -14.21 25.20 21.85
N PRO A 382 -15.32 24.47 21.99
CA PRO A 382 -16.03 24.34 23.27
C PRO A 382 -15.11 23.82 24.37
N THR A 383 -15.20 24.47 25.55
CA THR A 383 -14.40 24.14 26.73
C THR A 383 -15.24 23.45 27.80
N SER A 384 -14.60 22.66 28.62
CA SER A 384 -15.12 22.09 29.84
C SER A 384 -14.30 22.58 31.03
N VAL A 385 -14.98 23.11 32.05
CA VAL A 385 -14.37 23.69 33.25
C VAL A 385 -14.68 22.82 34.47
N VAL A 386 -13.66 22.49 35.24
CA VAL A 386 -13.79 21.71 36.47
C VAL A 386 -12.94 22.37 37.57
N TRP A 387 -13.55 22.52 38.75
CA TRP A 387 -12.89 23.08 39.91
C TRP A 387 -12.40 21.99 40.86
N HIS A 388 -11.20 22.15 41.36
CA HIS A 388 -10.56 21.24 42.30
C HIS A 388 -10.09 22.01 43.55
N LYS A 389 -10.19 21.38 44.71
CA LYS A 389 -9.56 21.77 45.95
C LYS A 389 -8.87 20.54 46.54
N ASP A 390 -7.61 20.66 46.94
CA ASP A 390 -6.81 19.59 47.56
C ASP A 390 -6.79 18.28 46.72
N GLY A 391 -6.95 18.42 45.36
CA GLY A 391 -6.97 17.31 44.41
C GLY A 391 -8.37 16.69 44.15
N GLU A 392 -9.38 17.05 44.95
CA GLU A 392 -10.76 16.61 44.79
C GLU A 392 -11.58 17.58 43.92
N GLN A 393 -12.51 17.06 43.14
CA GLN A 393 -13.42 17.88 42.33
C GLN A 393 -14.50 18.48 43.24
N VAL A 394 -14.57 19.81 43.27
CA VAL A 394 -15.54 20.56 44.10
C VAL A 394 -16.61 21.28 43.26
N GLY A 395 -16.42 21.40 41.96
CA GLY A 395 -17.39 22.06 41.09
C GLY A 395 -17.19 21.73 39.60
N GLN A 396 -18.22 22.00 38.81
CA GLN A 396 -18.22 21.85 37.36
C GLN A 396 -18.93 23.05 36.72
N GLY A 397 -18.38 23.57 35.65
CA GLY A 397 -18.84 24.75 34.95
C GLY A 397 -18.00 25.99 35.29
N ASN A 398 -18.32 27.10 34.61
CA ASN A 398 -17.55 28.34 34.69
C ASN A 398 -17.65 29.05 36.03
N THR A 399 -18.64 28.69 36.85
CA THR A 399 -18.92 29.30 38.14
C THR A 399 -18.78 28.27 39.26
N LEU A 400 -18.13 28.66 40.32
CA LEU A 400 -18.04 27.92 41.57
C LEU A 400 -18.80 28.72 42.63
N HIS A 401 -19.78 28.12 43.28
CA HIS A 401 -20.57 28.69 44.38
C HIS A 401 -20.08 28.11 45.69
N LEU A 402 -19.52 28.96 46.54
CA LEU A 402 -19.15 28.64 47.91
C LEU A 402 -20.20 29.27 48.81
N GLN A 403 -20.97 28.44 49.49
CA GLN A 403 -22.10 28.87 50.40
C GLN A 403 -21.76 28.55 51.82
N ASP A 404 -22.20 29.42 52.76
CA ASP A 404 -22.03 29.26 54.19
C ASP A 404 -20.58 28.92 54.57
N ALA A 405 -19.65 29.85 54.29
CA ALA A 405 -18.23 29.61 54.42
C ALA A 405 -17.81 29.18 55.84
N THR A 406 -17.12 28.06 55.89
CA THR A 406 -16.49 27.53 57.11
C THR A 406 -14.96 27.64 57.00
N TYR A 407 -14.21 27.36 58.07
CA TYR A 407 -12.74 27.37 58.01
C TYR A 407 -12.21 26.31 57.02
N GLU A 408 -12.93 25.22 56.82
CA GLU A 408 -12.62 24.20 55.81
C GLU A 408 -12.82 24.70 54.38
N THR A 409 -13.56 25.78 54.18
CA THR A 409 -13.70 26.46 52.90
C THR A 409 -12.42 27.16 52.47
N SER A 410 -11.56 27.57 53.42
CA SER A 410 -10.26 28.16 53.11
C SER A 410 -9.36 27.19 52.34
N GLY A 411 -8.55 27.72 51.42
CA GLY A 411 -7.60 26.94 50.62
C GLY A 411 -7.51 27.41 49.19
N GLU A 412 -6.68 26.71 48.42
CA GLU A 412 -6.47 26.99 47.01
C GLU A 412 -7.50 26.22 46.14
N TYR A 413 -8.25 26.97 45.36
CA TYR A 413 -9.17 26.43 44.34
C TYR A 413 -8.56 26.55 42.99
N ILE A 414 -8.37 25.41 42.31
CA ILE A 414 -7.78 25.32 40.98
C ILE A 414 -8.91 25.07 39.96
N CYS A 415 -9.04 26.01 39.05
CA CYS A 415 -9.89 25.85 37.88
C CYS A 415 -9.08 25.19 36.75
N LYS A 416 -9.50 24.06 36.27
CA LYS A 416 -8.95 23.37 35.11
C LYS A 416 -9.91 23.51 33.91
N VAL A 417 -9.44 24.17 32.85
CA VAL A 417 -10.16 24.31 31.58
C VAL A 417 -9.56 23.35 30.58
N THR A 418 -10.40 22.53 29.97
CA THR A 418 -10.00 21.55 28.96
C THR A 418 -10.84 21.68 27.72
N VAL A 419 -10.32 21.29 26.56
CA VAL A 419 -11.04 21.19 25.30
C VAL A 419 -11.31 19.70 25.04
N PRO A 420 -12.55 19.20 25.20
CA PRO A 420 -12.85 17.76 25.07
C PRO A 420 -12.51 17.17 23.71
N SER A 421 -12.70 17.94 22.64
CA SER A 421 -12.35 17.54 21.26
C SER A 421 -10.85 17.56 20.97
N LEU A 422 -10.04 18.23 21.82
CA LEU A 422 -8.59 18.34 21.69
C LEU A 422 -7.92 18.34 23.09
N PRO A 423 -7.81 17.18 23.75
CA PRO A 423 -7.39 17.08 25.16
C PRO A 423 -5.98 17.63 25.46
N SER A 424 -5.15 17.77 24.44
CA SER A 424 -3.83 18.41 24.56
C SER A 424 -3.91 19.93 24.85
N LEU A 425 -5.04 20.56 24.53
CA LEU A 425 -5.32 21.94 24.90
C LEU A 425 -5.99 22.00 26.26
N HIS A 426 -5.23 22.41 27.28
CA HIS A 426 -5.73 22.63 28.62
C HIS A 426 -4.98 23.78 29.24
N THR A 427 -5.66 24.47 30.15
CA THR A 427 -5.12 25.55 30.93
C THR A 427 -5.67 25.48 32.35
N ARG A 428 -5.07 26.18 33.28
CA ARG A 428 -5.51 26.26 34.68
C ARG A 428 -5.36 27.66 35.21
N GLY A 429 -6.29 28.04 36.09
CA GLY A 429 -6.22 29.22 36.92
C GLY A 429 -6.41 28.82 38.35
N PHE A 430 -6.13 29.69 39.29
CA PHE A 430 -6.31 29.45 40.71
C PHE A 430 -6.81 30.70 41.43
N VAL A 431 -7.43 30.48 42.59
CA VAL A 431 -7.77 31.52 43.56
C VAL A 431 -7.58 30.96 44.95
N HIS A 432 -7.00 31.74 45.82
CA HIS A 432 -6.81 31.40 47.23
C HIS A 432 -7.91 32.03 48.07
N ILE A 433 -8.73 31.23 48.72
CA ILE A 433 -9.83 31.69 49.57
C ILE A 433 -9.39 31.65 51.01
N ILE A 434 -9.59 32.77 51.73
CA ILE A 434 -9.27 32.93 53.13
C ILE A 434 -10.56 33.25 53.88
N VAL A 435 -10.99 32.34 54.75
CA VAL A 435 -12.18 32.57 55.58
C VAL A 435 -11.75 33.12 56.94
N GLN A 436 -12.21 34.34 57.25
CA GLN A 436 -11.95 35.02 58.53
C GLN A 436 -13.15 34.84 59.47
N GLY A 437 -12.83 34.73 60.77
CA GLY A 437 -13.86 34.63 61.81
C GLY A 437 -13.31 34.40 63.17
N GLY A 438 -14.18 34.46 64.17
CA GLY A 438 -13.84 34.20 65.59
C GLY A 438 -13.42 32.76 65.84
N PRO A 439 -12.74 32.45 66.91
CA PRO A 439 -12.36 31.08 67.26
C PRO A 439 -13.56 30.13 67.24
N GLN A 440 -13.35 28.90 66.81
CA GLN A 440 -14.29 27.80 66.93
C GLN A 440 -13.57 26.63 67.60
N LEU A 441 -14.04 26.26 68.81
CA LEU A 441 -13.49 25.16 69.57
C LEU A 441 -13.82 23.82 68.91
N VAL A 442 -12.86 22.90 68.83
CA VAL A 442 -13.03 21.56 68.28
C VAL A 442 -13.63 20.64 69.35
N GLY A 443 -14.77 19.98 68.97
CA GLY A 443 -15.50 19.04 69.80
C GLY A 443 -16.92 19.55 70.11
N GLU A 444 -17.85 18.64 70.29
CA GLU A 444 -19.32 18.94 70.42
C GLU A 444 -19.71 19.41 71.81
N GLU A 445 -18.85 19.24 72.84
CA GLU A 445 -19.20 19.54 74.22
C GLU A 445 -18.57 20.86 74.65
N GLU A 446 -19.40 21.83 75.02
CA GLU A 446 -19.00 23.09 75.63
C GLU A 446 -18.49 22.91 77.04
N GLU A 447 -18.96 21.88 77.76
CA GLU A 447 -18.57 21.53 79.15
C GLU A 447 -18.24 20.03 79.23
N VAL A 448 -16.98 19.72 79.58
CA VAL A 448 -16.49 18.34 79.77
C VAL A 448 -16.42 18.05 81.29
N GLN A 449 -17.17 17.04 81.74
CA GLN A 449 -17.16 16.59 83.14
C GLN A 449 -16.30 15.32 83.24
N LEU A 450 -15.33 15.34 84.16
CA LEU A 450 -14.38 14.27 84.45
C LEU A 450 -14.42 13.91 85.95
N GLU A 451 -14.35 12.64 86.29
CA GLU A 451 -14.19 12.17 87.65
C GLU A 451 -12.83 11.49 87.77
N GLU A 452 -11.95 12.03 88.70
CA GLU A 452 -10.60 11.52 88.90
C GLU A 452 -10.17 11.47 90.35
N MET A 453 -9.26 10.51 90.67
CA MET A 453 -8.79 10.33 92.03
C MET A 453 -7.86 11.47 92.46
N ALA A 454 -8.06 11.98 93.70
CA ALA A 454 -7.20 12.97 94.30
C ALA A 454 -5.73 12.52 94.29
N GLY A 455 -4.84 13.39 93.72
CA GLY A 455 -3.40 13.17 93.56
C GLY A 455 -2.97 12.72 92.17
N ARG A 456 -3.87 12.43 91.27
CA ARG A 456 -3.53 12.12 89.84
C ARG A 456 -3.33 13.36 89.01
N MET A 457 -2.56 13.21 87.95
CA MET A 457 -2.40 14.22 86.90
C MET A 457 -3.40 13.90 85.76
N VAL A 458 -4.10 14.92 85.30
CA VAL A 458 -5.05 14.86 84.18
C VAL A 458 -4.59 15.79 83.08
N ASN A 459 -4.57 15.33 81.86
CA ASN A 459 -4.26 16.15 80.70
C ASN A 459 -5.55 16.65 80.07
N LEU A 460 -5.70 17.97 79.95
CA LEU A 460 -6.80 18.65 79.33
C LEU A 460 -6.29 19.21 78.01
N SER A 461 -6.97 18.85 76.88
CA SER A 461 -6.64 19.30 75.54
C SER A 461 -7.69 20.26 75.05
N CYS A 462 -7.25 21.36 74.50
CA CYS A 462 -8.08 22.38 73.87
C CYS A 462 -7.53 22.70 72.51
N GLU A 463 -8.40 22.63 71.52
CA GLU A 463 -8.09 22.88 70.11
C GLU A 463 -9.09 23.90 69.60
N ALA A 464 -8.58 24.94 68.92
CA ALA A 464 -9.42 25.99 68.34
C ALA A 464 -9.00 26.29 66.90
N LYS A 465 -9.97 26.37 66.00
CA LYS A 465 -9.82 26.82 64.63
C LYS A 465 -10.28 28.25 64.48
N GLY A 466 -9.58 29.07 63.71
CA GLY A 466 -9.94 30.44 63.42
C GLY A 466 -8.92 31.18 62.59
N HIS A 467 -9.34 32.24 61.95
CA HIS A 467 -8.42 33.12 61.24
C HIS A 467 -8.77 34.60 61.53
N PRO A 468 -7.87 35.43 62.04
CA PRO A 468 -6.46 35.11 62.42
C PRO A 468 -6.36 33.96 63.40
N THR A 469 -5.22 33.28 63.45
CA THR A 469 -4.96 32.12 64.32
C THR A 469 -5.28 32.45 65.74
N PRO A 470 -6.18 31.72 66.45
CA PRO A 470 -6.59 32.03 67.77
C PRO A 470 -5.45 31.72 68.78
N SER A 471 -5.31 32.57 69.78
CA SER A 471 -4.47 32.30 70.94
C SER A 471 -5.27 31.58 72.05
N ILE A 472 -4.69 30.52 72.64
CA ILE A 472 -5.33 29.76 73.72
C ILE A 472 -4.72 30.17 75.06
N SER A 473 -5.60 30.51 76.00
CA SER A 473 -5.21 30.80 77.39
C SER A 473 -6.05 29.96 78.34
N TRP A 474 -5.42 29.50 79.42
CA TRP A 474 -6.06 28.69 80.46
C TRP A 474 -6.31 29.45 81.75
N ASN A 475 -7.52 29.35 82.27
CA ASN A 475 -7.84 29.81 83.64
C ASN A 475 -8.28 28.59 84.44
N ILE A 476 -7.41 28.19 85.43
CA ILE A 476 -7.59 26.98 86.22
C ILE A 476 -7.80 27.35 87.67
N VAL A 477 -8.95 26.94 88.18
CA VAL A 477 -9.35 27.18 89.59
C VAL A 477 -9.50 25.83 90.30
N GLY A 478 -8.96 25.75 91.53
CA GLY A 478 -9.01 24.54 92.36
C GLY A 478 -7.74 23.70 92.38
N SER A 479 -6.73 24.05 91.52
CA SER A 479 -5.40 23.45 91.55
C SER A 479 -4.34 24.53 91.27
N GLN A 480 -3.29 24.58 92.15
CA GLN A 480 -2.11 25.45 91.93
C GLN A 480 -0.97 24.71 91.17
N ASN A 481 -1.08 23.40 91.06
CA ASN A 481 -0.09 22.57 90.39
C ASN A 481 -0.59 22.15 88.95
N TRP A 482 -0.37 23.01 88.01
CA TRP A 482 -0.61 22.72 86.58
C TRP A 482 0.54 23.28 85.73
N GLN A 483 0.74 22.71 84.58
CA GLN A 483 1.71 23.14 83.56
C GLN A 483 1.19 22.93 82.17
N GLU A 484 1.52 23.83 81.26
CA GLU A 484 1.27 23.64 79.87
C GLU A 484 2.29 22.63 79.32
N VAL A 485 1.79 21.57 78.73
CA VAL A 485 2.60 20.44 78.23
C VAL A 485 2.82 20.53 76.72
N LEU A 486 1.87 21.13 76.01
CA LEU A 486 1.92 21.29 74.59
C LEU A 486 1.25 22.61 74.19
N SER A 487 1.91 23.41 73.37
CA SER A 487 1.33 24.52 72.62
C SER A 487 1.81 24.43 71.18
N LYS A 488 0.90 24.29 70.23
CA LYS A 488 1.15 24.25 68.76
C LYS A 488 0.21 25.21 68.11
N GLU A 489 0.75 26.03 67.24
CA GLU A 489 0.01 26.91 66.36
C GLU A 489 0.32 26.53 64.88
N ASN A 490 -0.69 26.39 64.10
CA ASN A 490 -0.64 26.28 62.66
C ASN A 490 -1.41 27.47 62.06
N ASP A 491 -1.38 27.63 60.71
CA ASP A 491 -1.95 28.79 60.00
C ASP A 491 -3.44 29.09 60.36
N HIS A 492 -4.21 28.10 60.81
CA HIS A 492 -5.66 28.24 61.07
C HIS A 492 -6.10 27.53 62.35
N MET A 493 -5.19 26.94 63.14
CA MET A 493 -5.52 26.12 64.30
C MET A 493 -4.51 26.22 65.38
N SER A 494 -4.98 26.41 66.63
CA SER A 494 -4.16 26.36 67.84
C SER A 494 -4.59 25.18 68.69
N HIS A 495 -3.61 24.48 69.22
CA HIS A 495 -3.78 23.35 70.12
C HIS A 495 -2.92 23.55 71.34
N SER A 496 -3.58 23.59 72.49
CA SER A 496 -2.89 23.67 73.82
C SER A 496 -3.34 22.54 74.73
N MET A 497 -2.38 21.94 75.44
CA MET A 497 -2.64 20.87 76.40
C MET A 497 -1.99 21.26 77.74
N VAL A 498 -2.80 21.19 78.77
CA VAL A 498 -2.32 21.42 80.17
C VAL A 498 -2.46 20.14 80.97
N SER A 499 -1.45 19.88 81.80
CA SER A 499 -1.46 18.80 82.78
C SER A 499 -1.76 19.37 84.16
N VAL A 500 -2.87 18.91 84.74
CA VAL A 500 -3.38 19.47 86.05
C VAL A 500 -3.38 18.37 87.09
N LYS A 501 -2.81 18.68 88.29
CA LYS A 501 -2.86 17.76 89.41
C LYS A 501 -4.17 17.97 90.18
N VAL A 502 -5.02 16.95 90.24
CA VAL A 502 -6.29 16.98 90.93
C VAL A 502 -6.07 16.87 92.46
N THR A 503 -6.24 18.00 93.21
CA THR A 503 -6.14 18.02 94.66
C THR A 503 -7.49 18.24 95.36
N SER A 504 -8.39 18.89 94.69
CA SER A 504 -9.80 19.17 95.02
C SER A 504 -10.58 19.23 93.74
N ASP A 505 -11.86 19.54 93.75
CA ASP A 505 -12.62 19.79 92.50
C ASP A 505 -11.93 20.93 91.74
N VAL A 506 -11.69 20.68 90.45
CA VAL A 506 -11.00 21.60 89.56
C VAL A 506 -11.96 22.08 88.48
N SER A 507 -11.98 23.36 88.21
CA SER A 507 -12.64 23.98 87.07
C SER A 507 -11.54 24.61 86.20
N ALA A 508 -11.37 24.12 84.95
CA ALA A 508 -10.43 24.69 84.01
C ALA A 508 -11.23 25.25 82.79
N LEU A 509 -10.97 26.51 82.51
CA LEU A 509 -11.53 27.19 81.32
C LEU A 509 -10.42 27.37 80.28
N CYS A 510 -10.63 26.79 79.12
CA CYS A 510 -9.88 27.10 77.92
C CYS A 510 -10.54 28.29 77.23
N ASN A 511 -9.84 29.37 77.06
CA ASN A 511 -10.30 30.57 76.36
C ASN A 511 -9.48 30.72 75.08
N ALA A 512 -10.13 30.52 73.94
CA ALA A 512 -9.55 30.80 72.67
C ALA A 512 -10.00 32.18 72.18
N SER A 513 -9.08 33.01 71.70
CA SER A 513 -9.35 34.40 71.31
C SER A 513 -8.52 34.82 70.11
N ASN A 514 -9.13 35.57 69.24
CA ASN A 514 -8.49 36.33 68.16
C ASN A 514 -9.15 37.70 68.02
N ASP A 515 -8.74 38.51 67.06
CA ASP A 515 -9.28 39.85 66.82
C ASP A 515 -10.79 39.84 66.40
N MET A 516 -11.35 38.70 66.01
CA MET A 516 -12.72 38.54 65.54
C MET A 516 -13.67 38.04 66.66
N GLY A 517 -13.13 37.54 67.79
CA GLY A 517 -13.99 37.01 68.83
C GLY A 517 -13.26 36.13 69.86
N THR A 518 -14.06 35.62 70.81
CA THR A 518 -13.62 34.70 71.87
C THR A 518 -14.61 33.54 72.03
N GLU A 519 -14.07 32.34 72.27
CA GLU A 519 -14.88 31.15 72.60
C GLU A 519 -14.25 30.41 73.80
N VAL A 520 -15.08 29.83 74.64
CA VAL A 520 -14.63 29.24 75.90
C VAL A 520 -15.16 27.81 76.05
N LYS A 521 -14.23 26.87 76.42
CA LYS A 521 -14.57 25.49 76.78
C LYS A 521 -14.27 25.23 78.22
N ALA A 522 -15.27 24.69 78.95
CA ALA A 522 -15.15 24.41 80.37
C ALA A 522 -14.86 22.92 80.61
N PHE A 523 -13.90 22.66 81.51
CA PHE A 523 -13.61 21.32 82.02
C PHE A 523 -13.85 21.32 83.50
N ARG A 524 -14.72 20.41 84.00
CA ARG A 524 -14.98 20.23 85.43
C ARG A 524 -14.52 18.84 85.84
N ILE A 525 -13.50 18.84 86.76
CA ILE A 525 -12.95 17.61 87.28
C ILE A 525 -13.39 17.49 88.74
N LYS A 526 -14.20 16.44 89.00
CA LYS A 526 -14.64 16.09 90.34
C LYS A 526 -13.59 15.18 91.01
N ALA A 527 -13.04 15.58 92.16
CA ALA A 527 -12.06 14.79 92.86
C ALA A 527 -12.72 13.68 93.69
N ILE A 528 -12.41 12.44 93.37
CA ILE A 528 -12.86 11.28 94.16
C ILE A 528 -11.84 11.04 95.25
N PRO A 529 -12.26 11.02 96.58
CA PRO A 529 -11.39 10.74 97.65
C PRO A 529 -10.75 9.37 97.59
N ARG A 530 -9.44 9.28 97.89
CA ARG A 530 -8.74 7.98 97.92
C ARG A 530 -9.29 7.16 99.07
N VAL A 531 -10.13 6.20 98.88
CA VAL A 531 -10.52 5.20 99.86
C VAL A 531 -9.38 4.21 99.98
N THR A 532 -8.61 4.31 101.05
CA THR A 532 -7.63 3.32 101.51
C THR A 532 -8.43 2.10 102.06
N THR A 533 -8.86 1.22 101.30
CA THR A 533 -9.33 -0.12 101.74
C THR A 533 -8.17 -1.07 101.70
N THR A 534 -7.64 -1.35 102.94
CA THR A 534 -6.90 -2.56 103.20
C THR A 534 -7.86 -3.74 103.14
N ALA A 535 -7.78 -4.54 102.13
CA ALA A 535 -8.44 -5.80 102.03
C ALA A 535 -7.46 -6.90 101.47
N PRO A 536 -7.58 -8.09 102.03
CA PRO A 536 -6.56 -9.15 101.86
C PRO A 536 -6.57 -9.80 100.52
N PHE A 537 -5.41 -10.26 100.20
CA PHE A 537 -5.18 -11.08 99.00
C PHE A 537 -6.06 -12.32 98.96
N SER A 538 -6.67 -12.56 97.75
CA SER A 538 -7.09 -13.88 97.32
C SER A 538 -6.70 -13.99 95.85
N PRO A 539 -6.03 -15.10 95.46
CA PRO A 539 -5.62 -15.29 94.08
C PRO A 539 -6.80 -15.81 93.30
N VAL A 540 -7.06 -15.26 92.15
CA VAL A 540 -7.97 -15.86 91.18
C VAL A 540 -7.20 -16.21 89.92
N GLU A 541 -7.10 -17.51 89.77
CA GLU A 541 -6.74 -18.21 88.49
C GLU A 541 -7.64 -17.75 87.34
N GLY A 542 -7.04 -17.69 86.16
CA GLY A 542 -7.86 -17.54 84.98
C GLY A 542 -7.17 -17.27 83.68
N SER A 543 -5.95 -17.81 83.44
CA SER A 543 -5.30 -17.65 82.12
C SER A 543 -5.51 -18.84 81.17
N GLY A 544 -6.29 -19.86 81.55
CA GLY A 544 -6.45 -21.07 80.72
C GLY A 544 -7.31 -20.91 79.48
N VAL A 545 -8.33 -20.06 79.56
CA VAL A 545 -9.31 -19.96 78.46
C VAL A 545 -8.74 -19.24 77.24
N ILE A 546 -7.91 -18.21 77.46
CA ILE A 546 -7.30 -17.44 76.35
C ILE A 546 -6.31 -18.29 75.57
N ILE A 547 -5.52 -19.13 76.29
CA ILE A 547 -4.56 -20.03 75.64
C ILE A 547 -5.26 -21.12 74.80
N VAL A 548 -6.39 -21.68 75.29
CA VAL A 548 -7.18 -22.66 74.57
C VAL A 548 -7.81 -22.03 73.31
N VAL A 549 -8.30 -20.80 73.35
CA VAL A 549 -8.87 -20.10 72.18
C VAL A 549 -7.77 -19.80 71.15
N ILE A 550 -6.58 -19.38 71.58
CA ILE A 550 -5.45 -19.14 70.66
C ILE A 550 -5.01 -20.46 69.99
N ILE A 551 -4.90 -21.53 70.75
CA ILE A 551 -4.53 -22.86 70.17
C ILE A 551 -5.59 -23.37 69.22
N LEU A 552 -6.89 -23.21 69.51
CA LEU A 552 -7.98 -23.57 68.60
C LEU A 552 -7.96 -22.72 67.33
N CYS A 553 -7.70 -21.41 67.43
CA CYS A 553 -7.56 -20.54 66.23
C CYS A 553 -6.35 -20.94 65.37
N LEU A 554 -5.22 -21.28 65.97
CA LEU A 554 -4.03 -21.73 65.23
C LEU A 554 -4.26 -23.09 64.56
N LEU A 555 -4.97 -24.03 65.21
CA LEU A 555 -5.34 -25.31 64.61
C LEU A 555 -6.34 -25.14 63.47
N LEU A 556 -7.26 -24.20 63.60
CA LEU A 556 -8.25 -23.88 62.57
C LEU A 556 -7.58 -23.25 61.34
N LEU A 557 -6.59 -22.38 61.55
CA LEU A 557 -5.80 -21.80 60.46
C LEU A 557 -4.92 -22.87 59.78
N ALA A 558 -4.33 -23.79 60.55
CA ALA A 558 -3.55 -24.90 60.01
C ALA A 558 -4.44 -25.87 59.21
N PHE A 559 -5.68 -26.13 59.71
CA PHE A 559 -6.65 -26.94 59.00
C PHE A 559 -7.10 -26.24 57.68
N LEU A 560 -7.43 -24.95 57.73
CA LEU A 560 -7.78 -24.18 56.54
C LEU A 560 -6.62 -24.13 55.56
N GLY A 561 -5.38 -23.96 56.02
CA GLY A 561 -4.17 -24.01 55.21
C GLY A 561 -3.96 -25.36 54.55
N SER A 562 -4.21 -26.46 55.28
CA SER A 562 -4.11 -27.80 54.71
C SER A 562 -5.18 -28.09 53.70
N VAL A 563 -6.43 -27.65 53.93
CA VAL A 563 -7.54 -27.75 52.98
C VAL A 563 -7.22 -26.92 51.71
N PHE A 564 -6.68 -25.71 51.90
CA PHE A 564 -6.27 -24.84 50.77
C PHE A 564 -5.14 -25.50 49.97
N TYR A 565 -4.15 -26.10 50.66
CA TYR A 565 -3.06 -26.82 50.04
C TYR A 565 -3.59 -28.06 49.26
N PHE A 566 -4.53 -28.82 49.85
CA PHE A 566 -5.14 -29.96 49.18
C PHE A 566 -6.02 -29.59 48.00
N LEU A 567 -6.78 -28.49 48.11
CA LEU A 567 -7.59 -27.97 47.01
C LEU A 567 -6.73 -27.42 45.86
N HIS A 568 -5.60 -26.80 46.22
CA HIS A 568 -4.61 -26.33 45.23
C HIS A 568 -3.94 -27.51 44.50
N LYS A 569 -3.64 -28.60 45.22
CA LYS A 569 -3.04 -29.82 44.66
C LYS A 569 -4.00 -30.67 43.84
N LYS A 570 -5.33 -30.55 44.06
CA LYS A 570 -6.38 -31.26 43.27
C LYS A 570 -7.01 -30.41 42.13
N GLY A 571 -6.52 -29.24 41.83
CA GLY A 571 -6.90 -28.45 40.63
C GLY A 571 -8.36 -28.06 40.55
N LYS A 572 -9.04 -27.83 41.70
CA LYS A 572 -10.47 -27.46 41.72
C LYS A 572 -10.74 -26.08 42.32
N ILE A 573 -9.96 -25.08 41.88
CA ILE A 573 -10.31 -23.69 42.11
C ILE A 573 -10.29 -23.00 40.74
N PRO A 574 -11.41 -22.54 40.19
CA PRO A 574 -11.42 -21.75 38.97
C PRO A 574 -11.03 -20.32 39.31
N CYS A 575 -9.74 -19.99 39.15
CA CYS A 575 -9.31 -18.62 39.09
C CYS A 575 -9.37 -18.13 37.66
N GLY A 576 -9.96 -16.98 37.45
CA GLY A 576 -10.29 -16.36 36.19
C GLY A 576 -9.11 -16.29 35.21
N ARG A 577 -9.44 -16.53 33.99
CA ARG A 577 -8.62 -16.57 32.79
C ARG A 577 -8.00 -15.21 32.51
N SER A 578 -6.69 -15.12 32.65
CA SER A 578 -5.87 -14.24 31.82
C SER A 578 -5.02 -15.17 30.95
N GLY A 579 -5.25 -15.11 29.65
CA GLY A 579 -4.65 -16.02 28.69
C GLY A 579 -3.15 -15.77 28.52
N LYS A 580 -2.37 -16.80 28.76
CA LYS A 580 -1.03 -16.95 28.19
C LYS A 580 -1.07 -18.21 27.33
N GLN A 581 -0.92 -18.01 26.03
CA GLN A 581 -0.62 -19.07 25.08
C GLN A 581 0.77 -19.64 25.40
N GLU A 582 0.82 -20.91 25.72
CA GLU A 582 2.07 -21.67 25.72
C GLU A 582 2.52 -21.90 24.29
N ILE A 583 3.69 -21.37 23.96
CA ILE A 583 4.42 -21.72 22.75
C ILE A 583 5.22 -22.99 23.07
N SER A 584 4.87 -24.06 22.39
CA SER A 584 5.60 -25.32 22.34
C SER A 584 7.06 -25.08 21.96
N LYS A 585 7.98 -25.48 22.80
CA LYS A 585 9.41 -25.53 22.51
C LYS A 585 9.72 -26.69 21.60
N GLU A 586 9.87 -26.43 20.33
CA GLU A 586 10.57 -27.30 19.41
C GLU A 586 12.06 -26.96 19.43
N LYS A 587 12.89 -27.97 19.57
CA LYS A 587 14.34 -27.87 19.62
C LYS A 587 14.86 -27.41 18.27
N THR A 588 15.26 -26.14 18.16
CA THR A 588 16.07 -25.68 17.05
C THR A 588 17.53 -25.57 17.47
N THR A 589 18.36 -26.04 16.58
CA THR A 589 19.82 -26.03 16.64
C THR A 589 20.36 -24.60 16.69
N LYS A 590 21.49 -24.48 17.33
CA LYS A 590 22.25 -23.25 17.65
C LYS A 590 22.72 -22.51 16.41
N ASP A 591 21.94 -21.70 15.72
CA ASP A 591 22.49 -20.77 14.71
C ASP A 591 21.49 -19.72 14.20
N ASP A 592 20.32 -19.55 14.85
CA ASP A 592 19.37 -18.52 14.44
C ASP A 592 19.21 -17.42 15.52
N ILE A 593 19.60 -16.21 15.17
CA ILE A 593 19.35 -15.02 16.00
C ILE A 593 18.02 -14.40 15.54
N VAL A 594 17.02 -14.46 16.41
CA VAL A 594 15.73 -13.78 16.20
C VAL A 594 15.79 -12.41 16.85
N VAL A 595 15.62 -11.37 16.04
CA VAL A 595 15.43 -10.00 16.54
C VAL A 595 13.95 -9.66 16.44
N GLU A 596 13.31 -9.52 17.58
CA GLU A 596 11.90 -9.14 17.70
C GLU A 596 11.79 -7.63 17.82
N MET A 597 11.25 -6.96 16.79
CA MET A 597 10.86 -5.56 16.90
C MET A 597 9.36 -5.48 17.21
N LYS A 598 9.04 -4.91 18.36
CA LYS A 598 7.66 -4.54 18.71
C LYS A 598 7.31 -3.22 18.02
N THR A 599 6.43 -3.29 17.04
CA THR A 599 5.66 -2.13 16.58
C THR A 599 4.22 -2.28 17.06
N ASN A 600 3.71 -1.22 17.66
CA ASN A 600 2.30 -1.12 18.03
C ASN A 600 1.45 -0.85 16.77
N ALA A 601 0.35 -1.61 16.69
CA ALA A 601 -0.82 -1.45 15.84
C ALA A 601 -0.74 -1.89 14.37
N LYS A 602 -1.40 -3.04 14.13
CA LYS A 602 -2.14 -3.45 12.93
C LYS A 602 -1.44 -3.35 11.57
N ASN A 603 -0.73 -4.37 11.26
CA ASN A 603 -0.74 -5.23 10.08
C ASN A 603 0.58 -6.00 10.06
N GLU A 604 0.47 -7.32 10.15
CA GLU A 604 1.59 -8.23 10.16
C GLU A 604 2.09 -8.47 8.72
N GLU A 605 3.33 -8.09 8.45
CA GLU A 605 4.18 -8.80 7.50
C GLU A 605 5.56 -8.99 8.15
N ALA A 606 5.89 -10.25 8.40
CA ALA A 606 7.19 -10.65 8.91
C ALA A 606 8.16 -10.86 7.77
N VAL A 607 9.24 -10.08 7.72
CA VAL A 607 10.35 -10.28 6.79
C VAL A 607 11.44 -11.07 7.50
N LEU A 608 11.76 -12.25 6.97
CA LEU A 608 12.83 -13.13 7.44
C LEU A 608 14.15 -12.74 6.77
N LEU A 609 15.09 -12.21 7.52
CA LEU A 609 16.46 -11.98 7.05
C LEU A 609 17.39 -13.09 7.48
N LYS A 610 17.97 -13.80 6.53
CA LYS A 610 18.97 -14.85 6.71
C LYS A 610 20.38 -14.24 6.60
N ALA A 611 21.14 -14.27 7.69
CA ALA A 611 22.54 -13.87 7.67
C ALA A 611 23.42 -15.07 7.36
N VAL A 612 24.28 -14.92 6.36
CA VAL A 612 25.31 -15.88 5.98
C VAL A 612 26.63 -15.47 6.64
N ASN A 613 27.23 -16.39 7.39
CA ASN A 613 28.54 -16.22 8.00
C ASN A 613 29.64 -16.14 6.94
N GLY A 614 30.42 -15.07 6.96
CA GLY A 614 31.66 -14.91 6.24
C GLY A 614 32.65 -14.09 7.06
N GLU A 615 33.71 -14.73 7.43
CA GLU A 615 35.03 -14.30 7.93
C GLU A 615 35.26 -12.87 8.47
N LYS A 616 35.89 -12.85 9.64
CA LYS A 616 36.49 -11.70 10.31
C LYS A 616 37.54 -11.01 9.43
N LYS A 617 37.35 -9.72 9.13
CA LYS A 617 38.42 -8.76 8.91
C LYS A 617 38.15 -7.46 9.66
N GLY A 618 39.23 -6.84 10.11
CA GLY A 618 39.32 -5.77 11.09
C GLY A 618 38.68 -4.42 10.73
N PRO A 619 38.78 -3.43 11.62
CA PRO A 619 37.90 -2.28 11.65
C PRO A 619 38.35 -1.23 10.64
N ASN A 620 37.48 -0.91 9.70
CA ASN A 620 37.38 0.35 8.95
C ASN A 620 36.72 0.05 7.59
N ASP A 621 35.41 0.16 7.54
CA ASP A 621 34.73 0.55 6.31
C ASP A 621 33.30 0.99 6.63
N GLN A 622 33.05 2.25 6.35
CA GLN A 622 31.72 2.87 6.40
C GLN A 622 30.86 2.26 5.29
N VAL A 623 29.72 1.70 5.66
CA VAL A 623 28.69 1.29 4.70
C VAL A 623 27.71 2.44 4.52
N THR A 624 27.71 3.00 3.32
CA THR A 624 26.68 3.92 2.84
C THR A 624 25.53 3.08 2.28
N VAL A 625 24.34 3.26 2.81
CA VAL A 625 23.10 2.68 2.28
C VAL A 625 22.51 3.66 1.30
N VAL A 626 22.24 3.18 0.09
CA VAL A 626 21.42 3.86 -0.95
C VAL A 626 19.99 3.38 -0.83
#